data_b62fc35532884cfa2d5bcf3d27f78142
#
_entry.id   b62fc35532884cfa2d5bcf3d27f78142
#
_cell.length_a   1.000
_cell.length_b   1.000
_cell.length_c   1.000
_cell.angle_alpha   90.00
_cell.angle_beta   90.00
_cell.angle_gamma   90.00
#
_symmetry.space_group_name_H-M   'P 1'
#
loop_
_entity.id
_entity.type
_entity.pdbx_description
1 polymer ?
#
loop_
_entity_poly.entity_id
_entity_poly.type
_entity_poly.pdbx_seq_one_letter_code
_entity_poly.pdbx_strand_id
1 'polypeptide(L)'
;MSNLLVTPELVAAAAADLAGIGSAIGAANAAAGAPTMALLAAGADEVSAAVAAVFSSYAQQYQALSAAAAAFHDQFVRALAAGAGAYAGAEAANVEQQLLNAINAPTLALLGRPLIGNGADGAAGTGQAGGAGGAAGLIGHGGTGGVGGTGAAGGAGGTGGW
;
A
#
# COMPACT_ATOMS: atom_id res chain seq x y z
N MET A 1 -12.53 16.47 -12.80
CA MET A 1 -11.76 15.29 -12.33
C MET A 1 -12.74 14.18 -12.09
N SER A 2 -12.63 13.05 -12.77
CA SER A 2 -13.51 11.91 -12.55
C SER A 2 -13.17 11.30 -11.19
N ASN A 3 -14.13 11.28 -10.28
CA ASN A 3 -14.00 10.56 -9.01
C ASN A 3 -13.99 9.06 -9.31
N LEU A 4 -12.82 8.44 -9.25
CA LEU A 4 -12.69 7.00 -9.26
C LEU A 4 -13.06 6.49 -7.87
N LEU A 5 -14.28 6.00 -7.71
CA LEU A 5 -14.69 5.29 -6.49
C LEU A 5 -14.04 3.90 -6.50
N VAL A 6 -12.93 3.78 -5.82
CA VAL A 6 -12.32 2.46 -5.53
C VAL A 6 -12.96 1.95 -4.24
N THR A 7 -13.51 0.73 -4.28
CA THR A 7 -14.03 0.04 -3.11
C THR A 7 -12.93 -0.91 -2.59
N PRO A 8 -12.14 -0.52 -1.57
CA PRO A 8 -10.99 -1.31 -1.09
C PRO A 8 -11.38 -2.74 -0.72
N GLU A 9 -12.60 -2.93 -0.20
CA GLU A 9 -13.12 -4.23 0.20
C GLU A 9 -13.28 -5.17 -1.00
N LEU A 10 -13.69 -4.67 -2.16
CA LEU A 10 -13.80 -5.47 -3.38
C LEU A 10 -12.43 -5.90 -3.89
N VAL A 11 -11.42 -5.02 -3.79
CA VAL A 11 -10.05 -5.35 -4.17
C VAL A 11 -9.45 -6.39 -3.21
N ALA A 12 -9.72 -6.25 -1.90
CA ALA A 12 -9.29 -7.22 -0.90
C ALA A 12 -9.97 -8.60 -1.11
N ALA A 13 -11.27 -8.63 -1.43
CA ALA A 13 -11.98 -9.85 -1.77
C ALA A 13 -11.40 -10.51 -3.04
N ALA A 14 -11.13 -9.74 -4.09
CA ALA A 14 -10.48 -10.25 -5.30
C ALA A 14 -9.08 -10.83 -5.02
N ALA A 15 -8.31 -10.22 -4.11
CA ALA A 15 -7.01 -10.77 -3.69
C ALA A 15 -7.17 -12.12 -2.97
N ALA A 16 -8.20 -12.27 -2.13
CA ALA A 16 -8.50 -13.55 -1.47
C ALA A 16 -8.94 -14.63 -2.47
N ASP A 17 -9.77 -14.29 -3.44
CA ASP A 17 -10.18 -15.21 -4.51
C ASP A 17 -8.99 -15.68 -5.33
N LEU A 18 -8.08 -14.76 -5.70
CA LEU A 18 -6.84 -15.09 -6.41
C LEU A 18 -5.95 -16.01 -5.58
N ALA A 19 -5.83 -15.80 -4.27
CA ALA A 19 -5.10 -16.71 -3.38
C ALA A 19 -5.70 -18.12 -3.39
N GLY A 20 -7.03 -18.22 -3.39
CA GLY A 20 -7.76 -19.50 -3.51
C GLY A 20 -7.46 -20.22 -4.83
N ILE A 21 -7.44 -19.49 -5.96
CA ILE A 21 -7.09 -20.02 -7.28
C ILE A 21 -5.64 -20.53 -7.27
N GLY A 22 -4.69 -19.76 -6.74
CA GLY A 22 -3.29 -20.17 -6.62
C GLY A 22 -3.12 -21.45 -5.82
N SER A 23 -3.83 -21.57 -4.69
CA SER A 23 -3.83 -22.78 -3.86
C SER A 23 -4.37 -24.00 -4.61
N ALA A 24 -5.49 -23.86 -5.36
CA ALA A 24 -6.08 -24.94 -6.14
C ALA A 24 -5.14 -25.42 -7.26
N ILE A 25 -4.50 -24.49 -7.99
CA ILE A 25 -3.52 -24.81 -9.03
C ILE A 25 -2.31 -25.52 -8.41
N GLY A 26 -1.80 -25.04 -7.28
CA GLY A 26 -0.69 -25.67 -6.56
C GLY A 26 -0.99 -27.10 -6.15
N ALA A 27 -2.18 -27.35 -5.60
CA ALA A 27 -2.63 -28.70 -5.24
C ALA A 27 -2.74 -29.63 -6.46
N ALA A 28 -3.27 -29.14 -7.57
CA ALA A 28 -3.36 -29.91 -8.82
C ALA A 28 -1.99 -30.24 -9.38
N ASN A 29 -1.05 -29.30 -9.40
CA ASN A 29 0.32 -29.50 -9.86
C ASN A 29 1.09 -30.48 -8.97
N ALA A 30 0.90 -30.42 -7.65
CA ALA A 30 1.50 -31.37 -6.72
C ALA A 30 0.96 -32.79 -6.95
N ALA A 31 -0.35 -32.95 -7.16
CA ALA A 31 -0.96 -34.23 -7.46
C ALA A 31 -0.48 -34.83 -8.80
N ALA A 32 -0.24 -33.98 -9.81
CA ALA A 32 0.27 -34.40 -11.11
C ALA A 32 1.77 -34.73 -11.10
N GLY A 33 2.54 -34.28 -10.11
CA GLY A 33 3.99 -34.39 -10.08
C GLY A 33 4.50 -35.84 -10.16
N ALA A 34 4.13 -36.66 -9.19
CA ALA A 34 4.62 -38.05 -9.13
C ALA A 34 4.27 -38.87 -10.38
N PRO A 35 3.01 -38.92 -10.86
CA PRO A 35 2.66 -39.76 -12.01
C PRO A 35 3.28 -39.28 -13.33
N THR A 36 3.64 -38.02 -13.47
CA THR A 36 4.21 -37.47 -14.71
C THR A 36 5.75 -37.48 -14.73
N MET A 37 6.40 -37.33 -13.56
CA MET A 37 7.86 -37.32 -13.45
C MET A 37 8.46 -38.73 -13.39
N ALA A 38 7.67 -39.73 -13.01
CA ALA A 38 8.10 -41.15 -12.89
C ALA A 38 7.36 -42.04 -13.92
N LEU A 39 7.31 -41.60 -15.16
CA LEU A 39 6.62 -42.31 -16.21
C LEU A 39 7.37 -43.62 -16.55
N LEU A 40 6.66 -44.74 -16.51
CA LEU A 40 7.22 -46.03 -16.91
C LEU A 40 7.29 -46.16 -18.44
N ALA A 41 8.32 -46.78 -18.94
CA ALA A 41 8.44 -47.14 -20.37
C ALA A 41 7.32 -48.10 -20.78
N ALA A 42 6.73 -47.87 -21.95
CA ALA A 42 5.64 -48.70 -22.48
C ALA A 42 6.08 -50.10 -22.88
N GLY A 43 7.37 -50.30 -23.14
CA GLY A 43 8.02 -51.58 -23.48
C GLY A 43 9.40 -51.68 -22.86
N ALA A 44 10.01 -52.88 -22.96
CA ALA A 44 11.35 -53.14 -22.44
C ALA A 44 12.46 -52.82 -23.48
N ASP A 45 12.18 -51.90 -24.40
CA ASP A 45 13.10 -51.48 -25.46
C ASP A 45 13.61 -50.06 -25.24
N GLU A 46 14.76 -49.74 -25.85
CA GLU A 46 15.45 -48.47 -25.70
C GLU A 46 14.65 -47.28 -26.24
N VAL A 47 13.75 -47.45 -27.20
CA VAL A 47 12.92 -46.40 -27.75
C VAL A 47 11.83 -46.00 -26.74
N SER A 48 11.14 -47.00 -26.18
CA SER A 48 10.15 -46.78 -25.12
C SER A 48 10.77 -46.12 -23.89
N ALA A 49 11.98 -46.53 -23.51
CA ALA A 49 12.72 -45.92 -22.41
C ALA A 49 13.10 -44.45 -22.72
N ALA A 50 13.58 -44.17 -23.94
CA ALA A 50 13.92 -42.80 -24.35
C ALA A 50 12.68 -41.87 -24.36
N VAL A 51 11.54 -42.35 -24.86
CA VAL A 51 10.27 -41.60 -24.86
C VAL A 51 9.84 -41.30 -23.43
N ALA A 52 9.85 -42.27 -22.53
CA ALA A 52 9.51 -42.06 -21.12
C ALA A 52 10.44 -41.04 -20.45
N ALA A 53 11.74 -41.05 -20.75
CA ALA A 53 12.71 -40.10 -20.27
C ALA A 53 12.41 -38.65 -20.74
N VAL A 54 12.03 -38.48 -22.02
CA VAL A 54 11.64 -37.16 -22.55
C VAL A 54 10.41 -36.60 -21.82
N PHE A 55 9.36 -37.38 -21.63
CA PHE A 55 8.19 -36.96 -20.91
C PHE A 55 8.48 -36.65 -19.44
N SER A 56 9.26 -37.48 -18.76
CA SER A 56 9.67 -37.26 -17.38
C SER A 56 10.51 -35.98 -17.23
N SER A 57 11.44 -35.71 -18.15
CA SER A 57 12.24 -34.48 -18.12
C SER A 57 11.39 -33.24 -18.39
N TYR A 58 10.43 -33.31 -19.30
CA TYR A 58 9.49 -32.25 -19.55
C TYR A 58 8.62 -31.95 -18.31
N ALA A 59 8.12 -32.98 -17.65
CA ALA A 59 7.35 -32.86 -16.43
C ALA A 59 8.17 -32.20 -15.30
N GLN A 60 9.45 -32.54 -15.15
CA GLN A 60 10.34 -31.86 -14.19
C GLN A 60 10.51 -30.38 -14.48
N GLN A 61 10.71 -30.02 -15.76
CA GLN A 61 10.78 -28.60 -16.17
C GLN A 61 9.48 -27.86 -15.91
N TYR A 62 8.33 -28.50 -16.17
CA TYR A 62 7.03 -27.95 -15.85
C TYR A 62 6.87 -27.70 -14.35
N GLN A 63 7.26 -28.64 -13.48
CA GLN A 63 7.18 -28.47 -12.03
C GLN A 63 8.07 -27.31 -11.54
N ALA A 64 9.26 -27.14 -12.10
CA ALA A 64 10.13 -26.02 -11.78
C ALA A 64 9.51 -24.67 -12.19
N LEU A 65 8.93 -24.58 -13.39
CA LEU A 65 8.20 -23.40 -13.86
C LEU A 65 6.97 -23.12 -13.01
N SER A 66 6.21 -24.16 -12.65
CA SER A 66 5.04 -24.05 -11.78
C SER A 66 5.39 -23.45 -10.40
N ALA A 67 6.51 -23.89 -9.81
CA ALA A 67 6.99 -23.35 -8.55
C ALA A 67 7.35 -21.84 -8.66
N ALA A 68 8.01 -21.44 -9.75
CA ALA A 68 8.32 -20.04 -10.01
C ALA A 68 7.05 -19.20 -10.23
N ALA A 69 6.08 -19.73 -10.97
CA ALA A 69 4.79 -19.09 -11.20
C ALA A 69 3.99 -18.93 -9.90
N ALA A 70 4.00 -19.91 -9.01
CA ALA A 70 3.37 -19.85 -7.70
C ALA A 70 4.00 -18.75 -6.82
N ALA A 71 5.32 -18.66 -6.79
CA ALA A 71 6.02 -17.59 -6.05
C ALA A 71 5.67 -16.19 -6.57
N PHE A 72 5.60 -16.02 -7.89
CA PHE A 72 5.16 -14.76 -8.50
C PHE A 72 3.70 -14.44 -8.14
N HIS A 73 2.81 -15.42 -8.24
CA HIS A 73 1.40 -15.28 -7.89
C HIS A 73 1.21 -14.83 -6.43
N ASP A 74 1.92 -15.43 -5.50
CA ASP A 74 1.90 -15.06 -4.09
C ASP A 74 2.38 -13.62 -3.85
N GLN A 75 3.40 -13.18 -4.56
CA GLN A 75 3.86 -11.78 -4.49
C GLN A 75 2.82 -10.82 -5.05
N PHE A 76 2.21 -11.17 -6.17
CA PHE A 76 1.14 -10.38 -6.77
C PHE A 76 -0.07 -10.23 -5.84
N VAL A 77 -0.54 -11.33 -5.24
CA VAL A 77 -1.67 -11.32 -4.29
C VAL A 77 -1.36 -10.43 -3.08
N ARG A 78 -0.15 -10.54 -2.51
CA ARG A 78 0.28 -9.67 -1.41
C ARG A 78 0.33 -8.19 -1.80
N ALA A 79 0.84 -7.88 -2.99
CA ALA A 79 0.89 -6.50 -3.47
C ALA A 79 -0.51 -5.92 -3.70
N LEU A 80 -1.44 -6.73 -4.23
CA LEU A 80 -2.84 -6.34 -4.43
C LEU A 80 -3.55 -6.07 -3.09
N ALA A 81 -3.37 -6.95 -2.11
CA ALA A 81 -3.93 -6.78 -0.77
C ALA A 81 -3.35 -5.54 -0.05
N ALA A 82 -2.05 -5.31 -0.17
CA ALA A 82 -1.40 -4.11 0.39
C ALA A 82 -1.92 -2.83 -0.28
N GLY A 83 -2.14 -2.85 -1.59
CA GLY A 83 -2.77 -1.75 -2.33
C GLY A 83 -4.17 -1.43 -1.82
N ALA A 84 -5.01 -2.45 -1.60
CA ALA A 84 -6.34 -2.28 -1.02
C ALA A 84 -6.28 -1.61 0.36
N GLY A 85 -5.36 -2.05 1.23
CA GLY A 85 -5.13 -1.44 2.55
C GLY A 85 -4.68 0.02 2.47
N ALA A 86 -3.82 0.37 1.52
CA ALA A 86 -3.38 1.75 1.32
C ALA A 86 -4.54 2.66 0.89
N TYR A 87 -5.43 2.20 0.01
CA TYR A 87 -6.64 2.95 -0.38
C TYR A 87 -7.59 3.12 0.81
N ALA A 88 -7.82 2.08 1.62
CA ALA A 88 -8.65 2.17 2.82
C ALA A 88 -8.10 3.19 3.82
N GLY A 89 -6.79 3.21 4.04
CA GLY A 89 -6.13 4.18 4.90
C GLY A 89 -6.25 5.61 4.40
N ALA A 90 -6.09 5.84 3.10
CA ALA A 90 -6.24 7.16 2.49
C ALA A 90 -7.70 7.68 2.60
N GLU A 91 -8.68 6.79 2.41
CA GLU A 91 -10.10 7.13 2.53
C GLU A 91 -10.46 7.52 3.97
N ALA A 92 -9.97 6.75 4.96
CA ALA A 92 -10.17 7.07 6.38
C ALA A 92 -9.58 8.45 6.76
N ALA A 93 -8.37 8.76 6.27
CA ALA A 93 -7.74 10.07 6.50
C ALA A 93 -8.51 11.22 5.84
N ASN A 94 -9.07 11.00 4.66
CA ASN A 94 -9.93 11.98 3.98
C ASN A 94 -11.21 12.27 4.76
N VAL A 95 -11.87 11.25 5.31
CA VAL A 95 -13.07 11.41 6.13
C VAL A 95 -12.76 12.20 7.41
N GLU A 96 -11.66 11.87 8.09
CA GLU A 96 -11.20 12.61 9.27
C GLU A 96 -10.96 14.10 8.95
N GLN A 97 -10.25 14.37 7.84
CA GLN A 97 -9.97 15.74 7.42
C GLN A 97 -11.24 16.52 7.06
N GLN A 98 -12.20 15.89 6.39
CA GLN A 98 -13.50 16.52 6.09
C GLN A 98 -14.27 16.85 7.37
N LEU A 99 -14.27 15.95 8.36
CA LEU A 99 -14.91 16.17 9.65
C LEU A 99 -14.25 17.34 10.40
N LEU A 100 -12.91 17.36 10.46
CA LEU A 100 -12.16 18.47 11.06
C LEU A 100 -12.45 19.80 10.36
N ASN A 101 -12.51 19.81 9.03
CA ASN A 101 -12.86 21.01 8.27
C ASN A 101 -14.27 21.51 8.60
N ALA A 102 -15.25 20.61 8.70
CA ALA A 102 -16.62 20.95 9.05
C ALA A 102 -16.73 21.51 10.49
N ILE A 103 -16.02 20.91 11.44
CA ILE A 103 -15.97 21.36 12.85
C ILE A 103 -15.29 22.75 12.97
N ASN A 104 -14.21 22.95 12.19
CA ASN A 104 -13.42 24.18 12.27
C ASN A 104 -14.00 25.35 11.47
N ALA A 105 -14.83 25.09 10.45
CA ALA A 105 -15.36 26.15 9.57
C ALA A 105 -16.01 27.32 10.31
N PRO A 106 -16.90 27.12 11.31
CA PRO A 106 -17.53 28.23 12.02
C PRO A 106 -16.54 29.10 12.82
N THR A 107 -15.57 28.45 13.47
CA THR A 107 -14.57 29.15 14.29
C THR A 107 -13.52 29.86 13.46
N LEU A 108 -13.16 29.29 12.30
CA LEU A 108 -12.32 29.98 11.32
C LEU A 108 -12.98 31.24 10.78
N ALA A 109 -14.27 31.16 10.47
CA ALA A 109 -15.02 32.32 9.96
C ALA A 109 -15.20 33.45 11.01
N LEU A 110 -15.40 33.10 12.30
CA LEU A 110 -15.68 34.07 13.37
C LEU A 110 -14.40 34.56 14.07
N LEU A 111 -13.43 33.69 14.28
CA LEU A 111 -12.26 33.95 15.13
C LEU A 111 -10.93 33.90 14.37
N GLY A 112 -10.93 33.53 13.08
CA GLY A 112 -9.73 33.36 12.26
C GLY A 112 -8.80 32.22 12.69
N ARG A 113 -9.30 31.31 13.56
CA ARG A 113 -8.52 30.16 14.08
C ARG A 113 -9.40 28.92 14.19
N PRO A 114 -8.80 27.70 14.04
CA PRO A 114 -9.57 26.47 14.15
C PRO A 114 -10.07 26.25 15.60
N LEU A 115 -11.09 25.42 15.76
CA LEU A 115 -11.50 24.90 17.06
C LEU A 115 -10.57 23.79 17.53
N ILE A 116 -10.30 22.84 16.64
CA ILE A 116 -9.42 21.68 16.87
C ILE A 116 -8.34 21.68 15.79
N GLY A 117 -7.08 21.70 16.20
CA GLY A 117 -5.95 21.62 15.29
C GLY A 117 -4.75 22.44 15.73
N ASN A 118 -3.60 22.06 15.21
CA ASN A 118 -2.35 22.78 15.46
C ASN A 118 -2.32 24.07 14.64
N GLY A 119 -1.62 25.07 15.16
CA GLY A 119 -1.27 26.27 14.39
C GLY A 119 -0.37 25.91 13.20
N ALA A 120 -0.51 26.65 12.11
CA ALA A 120 0.35 26.49 10.95
C ALA A 120 1.80 26.87 11.28
N ASP A 121 2.77 26.11 10.77
CA ASP A 121 4.17 26.46 10.92
C ASP A 121 4.50 27.75 10.15
N GLY A 122 5.40 28.55 10.68
CA GLY A 122 5.88 29.77 10.05
C GLY A 122 6.71 29.44 8.80
N ALA A 123 6.51 30.24 7.76
CA ALA A 123 7.27 30.05 6.51
C ALA A 123 8.77 30.31 6.73
N ALA A 124 9.62 29.54 6.07
CA ALA A 124 11.05 29.77 6.09
C ALA A 124 11.40 31.08 5.36
N GLY A 125 12.27 31.90 5.95
CA GLY A 125 12.74 33.16 5.37
C GLY A 125 13.81 32.91 4.31
N THR A 126 13.58 33.36 3.07
CA THR A 126 14.59 33.37 2.00
C THR A 126 15.41 34.65 2.02
N GLY A 127 16.42 34.73 2.89
CA GLY A 127 17.24 35.94 3.07
C GLY A 127 16.62 36.98 4.02
N GLN A 128 15.47 36.70 4.63
CA GLN A 128 14.78 37.52 5.62
C GLN A 128 14.53 36.72 6.91
N ALA A 129 13.96 37.35 7.93
CA ALA A 129 13.53 36.65 9.14
C ALA A 129 12.47 35.58 8.80
N GLY A 130 12.51 34.45 9.51
CA GLY A 130 11.49 33.42 9.38
C GLY A 130 10.12 33.93 9.82
N GLY A 131 9.05 33.42 9.20
CA GLY A 131 7.68 33.75 9.55
C GLY A 131 7.33 33.26 10.96
N ALA A 132 6.38 33.95 11.64
CA ALA A 132 5.85 33.48 12.92
C ALA A 132 4.96 32.26 12.73
N GLY A 133 5.01 31.32 13.68
CA GLY A 133 4.07 30.20 13.74
C GLY A 133 2.65 30.67 14.05
N GLY A 134 1.66 30.01 13.48
CA GLY A 134 0.23 30.28 13.71
C GLY A 134 -0.23 29.87 15.11
N ALA A 135 -1.30 30.50 15.59
CA ALA A 135 -1.95 30.12 16.84
C ALA A 135 -2.71 28.78 16.65
N ALA A 136 -2.66 27.92 17.68
CA ALA A 136 -3.44 26.70 17.75
C ALA A 136 -4.96 27.02 17.87
N GLY A 137 -5.75 25.96 17.65
CA GLY A 137 -7.16 25.95 18.05
C GLY A 137 -7.35 25.98 19.56
N LEU A 138 -8.58 25.74 20.01
CA LEU A 138 -8.88 25.53 21.41
C LEU A 138 -8.14 24.31 21.96
N ILE A 139 -8.08 23.25 21.16
CA ILE A 139 -7.29 22.03 21.39
C ILE A 139 -6.24 21.92 20.31
N GLY A 140 -4.97 21.97 20.67
CA GLY A 140 -3.86 21.85 19.74
C GLY A 140 -2.60 22.58 20.19
N HIS A 141 -1.53 22.40 19.44
CA HIS A 141 -0.24 23.05 19.68
C HIS A 141 -0.06 24.26 18.77
N GLY A 142 0.58 25.29 19.24
CA GLY A 142 1.00 26.41 18.39
C GLY A 142 1.96 25.93 17.30
N GLY A 143 1.89 26.58 16.13
CA GLY A 143 2.84 26.31 15.05
C GLY A 143 4.25 26.72 15.43
N THR A 144 5.25 26.04 14.87
CA THR A 144 6.68 26.42 15.02
C THR A 144 6.98 27.67 14.22
N GLY A 145 7.89 28.50 14.72
CA GLY A 145 8.41 29.63 13.95
C GLY A 145 9.25 29.14 12.77
N GLY A 146 9.18 29.82 11.64
CA GLY A 146 9.97 29.51 10.45
C GLY A 146 11.45 29.77 10.68
N VAL A 147 12.34 29.02 9.99
CA VAL A 147 13.79 29.23 9.99
C VAL A 147 14.12 30.54 9.29
N GLY A 148 14.97 31.35 9.89
CA GLY A 148 15.51 32.56 9.23
C GLY A 148 16.43 32.20 8.08
N GLY A 149 16.49 33.07 7.07
CA GLY A 149 17.50 32.98 6.00
C GLY A 149 18.89 33.24 6.52
N THR A 150 19.92 33.10 5.65
CA THR A 150 21.32 33.29 5.99
C THR A 150 21.58 34.67 6.66
N GLY A 151 21.99 34.65 7.94
CA GLY A 151 22.22 35.87 8.74
C GLY A 151 20.95 36.51 9.33
N ALA A 152 19.79 35.91 9.19
CA ALA A 152 18.53 36.41 9.72
C ALA A 152 18.00 35.52 10.86
N ALA A 153 17.23 36.11 11.78
CA ALA A 153 16.61 35.40 12.91
C ALA A 153 15.46 34.48 12.47
N GLY A 154 15.26 33.38 13.19
CA GLY A 154 14.05 32.55 13.05
C GLY A 154 12.81 33.26 13.56
N GLY A 155 11.64 32.85 13.08
CA GLY A 155 10.35 33.35 13.51
C GLY A 155 9.98 32.88 14.92
N ALA A 156 9.08 33.61 15.59
CA ALA A 156 8.54 33.19 16.87
C ALA A 156 7.55 32.04 16.72
N GLY A 157 7.51 31.12 17.70
CA GLY A 157 6.48 30.08 17.76
C GLY A 157 5.10 30.66 18.04
N GLY A 158 4.06 29.97 17.56
CA GLY A 158 2.67 30.32 17.80
C GLY A 158 2.19 29.98 19.22
N THR A 159 1.07 30.54 19.63
CA THR A 159 0.45 30.22 20.93
C THR A 159 -0.23 28.85 20.89
N GLY A 160 -0.03 28.04 21.95
CA GLY A 160 -0.77 26.79 22.14
C GLY A 160 -2.21 26.98 22.53
N GLY A 161 -3.01 25.92 22.32
CA GLY A 161 -4.35 25.75 22.91
C GLY A 161 -4.27 25.14 24.32
N TRP A 162 -5.42 24.80 24.84
CA TRP A 162 -5.55 24.05 26.10
C TRP A 162 -5.31 22.58 25.92
#